data_8fdd1dda3488ce765811cc547bf59a7a
#
_entry.id   8fdd1dda3488ce765811cc547bf59a7a
#
_cell.length_a   1.000
_cell.length_b   1.000
_cell.length_c   1.000
_cell.angle_alpha   90.00
_cell.angle_beta   90.00
_cell.angle_gamma   90.00
#
_symmetry.space_group_name_H-M   'P 1'
#
loop_
_entity.id
_entity.type
_entity.pdbx_description
1 polymer ?
#
loop_
_entity_poly.entity_id
_entity_poly.type
_entity_poly.pdbx_seq_one_letter_code
_entity_poly.pdbx_strand_id
1 'polypeptide(L)'
;MNVDRELDWQVLASDWQALEQPLPPQSLERLAGRVHARGRLLATWVIGECTVAAVAIVVLLRLAINADDLPDRLAMWSLATIAAAAMAFGLWNWRGAWRPVAGSQQAYIDLSIARCARLRRAASVGYWVLAAEVVCFVPWIAARLINSGAGPRGYAAAYLYLGALVAGAVLALRAIHRWVAREEDAVRGFGEVS
;
A
#
# COMPACT_ATOMS: atom_id res chain seq x y z
N MET A 1 -59.39 9.24 -13.28
CA MET A 1 -58.08 9.12 -13.97
C MET A 1 -56.96 9.33 -12.93
N ASN A 2 -56.84 8.45 -11.90
CA ASN A 2 -55.82 8.56 -10.83
C ASN A 2 -55.28 7.18 -10.39
N VAL A 3 -55.66 6.10 -11.08
CA VAL A 3 -55.32 4.73 -10.67
C VAL A 3 -53.83 4.38 -11.02
N ASP A 4 -53.33 4.98 -12.07
CA ASP A 4 -51.96 4.68 -12.54
C ASP A 4 -50.84 5.29 -11.65
N ARG A 5 -51.16 6.37 -10.89
CA ARG A 5 -50.20 6.98 -9.96
C ARG A 5 -50.07 6.24 -8.64
N GLU A 6 -51.12 5.60 -8.14
CA GLU A 6 -51.03 4.81 -6.91
C GLU A 6 -50.28 3.48 -7.11
N LEU A 7 -50.42 2.89 -8.29
CA LEU A 7 -49.65 1.70 -8.63
C LEU A 7 -48.15 1.97 -8.69
N ASP A 8 -47.72 3.12 -9.20
CA ASP A 8 -46.31 3.52 -9.26
C ASP A 8 -45.69 3.68 -7.86
N TRP A 9 -46.43 4.23 -6.88
CA TRP A 9 -45.94 4.36 -5.51
C TRP A 9 -45.84 3.02 -4.78
N GLN A 10 -46.72 2.07 -5.05
CA GLN A 10 -46.67 0.74 -4.45
C GLN A 10 -45.50 -0.08 -5.00
N VAL A 11 -45.21 0.02 -6.29
CA VAL A 11 -44.05 -0.60 -6.91
C VAL A 11 -42.78 0.02 -6.36
N LEU A 12 -42.70 1.34 -6.28
CA LEU A 12 -41.53 2.02 -5.68
C LEU A 12 -41.35 1.64 -4.19
N ALA A 13 -42.43 1.57 -3.44
CA ALA A 13 -42.39 1.17 -2.02
C ALA A 13 -41.95 -0.28 -1.84
N SER A 14 -42.39 -1.18 -2.73
CA SER A 14 -41.93 -2.59 -2.71
C SER A 14 -40.47 -2.72 -3.09
N ASP A 15 -40.00 -1.93 -4.05
CA ASP A 15 -38.58 -1.88 -4.44
C ASP A 15 -37.71 -1.31 -3.31
N TRP A 16 -38.18 -0.25 -2.62
CA TRP A 16 -37.53 0.29 -1.42
C TRP A 16 -37.47 -0.73 -0.28
N GLN A 17 -38.56 -1.46 -0.05
CA GLN A 17 -38.59 -2.51 0.97
C GLN A 17 -37.73 -3.71 0.61
N ALA A 18 -37.60 -4.04 -0.69
CA ALA A 18 -36.68 -5.06 -1.15
C ALA A 18 -35.20 -4.64 -1.00
N LEU A 19 -34.89 -3.34 -1.15
CA LEU A 19 -33.58 -2.75 -0.88
C LEU A 19 -33.23 -2.69 0.61
N GLU A 20 -34.26 -2.56 1.49
CA GLU A 20 -34.10 -2.58 2.94
C GLU A 20 -34.06 -3.97 3.56
N GLN A 21 -34.26 -5.05 2.76
CA GLN A 21 -34.17 -6.40 3.31
C GLN A 21 -32.74 -6.64 3.86
N PRO A 22 -32.61 -6.79 5.18
CA PRO A 22 -31.30 -7.06 5.78
C PRO A 22 -30.77 -8.36 5.19
N LEU A 23 -29.55 -8.32 4.70
CA LEU A 23 -28.85 -9.50 4.23
C LEU A 23 -29.01 -10.64 5.25
N PRO A 24 -29.25 -11.90 4.80
CA PRO A 24 -29.35 -13.01 5.71
C PRO A 24 -28.19 -12.99 6.71
N PRO A 25 -28.44 -13.25 8.02
CA PRO A 25 -27.40 -13.17 9.06
C PRO A 25 -26.11 -13.90 8.71
N GLN A 26 -26.24 -15.05 8.02
CA GLN A 26 -25.12 -15.86 7.56
C GLN A 26 -24.24 -15.17 6.50
N SER A 27 -24.78 -14.26 5.69
CA SER A 27 -24.00 -13.49 4.70
C SER A 27 -23.24 -12.36 5.37
N LEU A 28 -23.82 -11.72 6.40
CA LEU A 28 -23.14 -10.71 7.22
C LEU A 28 -21.99 -11.30 8.03
N GLU A 29 -22.18 -12.47 8.63
CA GLU A 29 -21.12 -13.17 9.36
C GLU A 29 -19.96 -13.56 8.45
N ARG A 30 -20.24 -14.05 7.24
CA ARG A 30 -19.21 -14.38 6.25
C ARG A 30 -18.45 -13.13 5.75
N LEU A 31 -19.14 -12.02 5.58
CA LEU A 31 -18.52 -10.73 5.24
C LEU A 31 -17.65 -10.23 6.39
N ALA A 32 -18.16 -10.22 7.60
CA ALA A 32 -17.42 -9.84 8.80
C ALA A 32 -16.16 -10.70 8.98
N GLY A 33 -16.28 -12.02 8.82
CA GLY A 33 -15.15 -12.95 8.88
C GLY A 33 -14.07 -12.64 7.83
N ARG A 34 -14.46 -12.36 6.58
CA ARG A 34 -13.53 -11.97 5.50
C ARG A 34 -12.83 -10.62 5.78
N VAL A 35 -13.57 -9.64 6.28
CA VAL A 35 -13.01 -8.33 6.62
C VAL A 35 -12.03 -8.41 7.79
N HIS A 36 -12.33 -9.23 8.81
CA HIS A 36 -11.43 -9.47 9.94
C HIS A 36 -10.16 -10.25 9.53
N ALA A 37 -10.30 -11.26 8.67
CA ALA A 37 -9.16 -12.00 8.16
C ALA A 37 -8.23 -11.10 7.31
N ARG A 38 -8.81 -10.30 6.40
CA ARG A 38 -8.06 -9.31 5.61
C ARG A 38 -7.43 -8.21 6.49
N GLY A 39 -8.15 -7.77 7.52
CA GLY A 39 -7.61 -6.80 8.48
C GLY A 39 -6.38 -7.32 9.22
N ARG A 40 -6.40 -8.59 9.67
CA ARG A 40 -5.24 -9.24 10.30
C ARG A 40 -4.07 -9.38 9.35
N LEU A 41 -4.31 -9.81 8.11
CA LEU A 41 -3.27 -9.95 7.09
C LEU A 41 -2.60 -8.60 6.78
N LEU A 42 -3.39 -7.53 6.64
CA LEU A 42 -2.85 -6.17 6.47
C LEU A 42 -2.04 -5.71 7.69
N ALA A 43 -2.53 -6.03 8.92
CA ALA A 43 -1.80 -5.72 10.14
C ALA A 43 -0.44 -6.41 10.18
N THR A 44 -0.41 -7.71 9.89
CA THR A 44 0.83 -8.49 9.85
C THR A 44 1.79 -7.95 8.80
N TRP A 45 1.28 -7.57 7.62
CA TRP A 45 2.09 -6.95 6.57
C TRP A 45 2.71 -5.64 7.04
N VAL A 46 1.91 -4.71 7.58
CA VAL A 46 2.43 -3.40 8.04
C VAL A 46 3.43 -3.54 9.19
N ILE A 47 3.17 -4.43 10.13
CA ILE A 47 4.13 -4.72 11.21
C ILE A 47 5.43 -5.28 10.64
N GLY A 48 5.33 -6.22 9.68
CA GLY A 48 6.51 -6.78 9.00
C GLY A 48 7.32 -5.70 8.28
N GLU A 49 6.65 -4.86 7.50
CA GLU A 49 7.28 -3.75 6.77
C GLU A 49 7.95 -2.75 7.73
N CYS A 50 7.28 -2.35 8.80
CA CYS A 50 7.86 -1.48 9.83
C CYS A 50 9.07 -2.11 10.52
N THR A 51 9.03 -3.42 10.80
CA THR A 51 10.14 -4.14 11.41
C THR A 51 11.36 -4.16 10.47
N VAL A 52 11.16 -4.50 9.20
CA VAL A 52 12.23 -4.50 8.19
C VAL A 52 12.80 -3.09 8.03
N ALA A 53 11.97 -2.06 7.94
CA ALA A 53 12.42 -0.68 7.85
C ALA A 53 13.23 -0.24 9.08
N ALA A 54 12.78 -0.58 10.29
CA ALA A 54 13.49 -0.27 11.53
C ALA A 54 14.87 -0.95 11.58
N VAL A 55 14.95 -2.22 11.19
CA VAL A 55 16.22 -2.94 11.10
C VAL A 55 17.14 -2.29 10.07
N ALA A 56 16.62 -1.96 8.89
CA ALA A 56 17.38 -1.29 7.84
C ALA A 56 17.93 0.06 8.31
N ILE A 57 17.13 0.88 9.00
CA ILE A 57 17.55 2.16 9.56
C ILE A 57 18.71 1.96 10.56
N VAL A 58 18.58 1.00 11.48
CA VAL A 58 19.64 0.72 12.46
C VAL A 58 20.94 0.30 11.78
N VAL A 59 20.85 -0.58 10.78
CA VAL A 59 22.02 -1.03 9.99
C VAL A 59 22.65 0.15 9.24
N LEU A 60 21.87 0.96 8.56
CA LEU A 60 22.34 2.12 7.80
C LEU A 60 23.00 3.16 8.72
N LEU A 61 22.43 3.43 9.90
CA LEU A 61 23.01 4.33 10.89
C LEU A 61 24.34 3.78 11.41
N ARG A 62 24.41 2.48 11.71
CA ARG A 62 25.67 1.83 12.11
C ARG A 62 26.74 1.95 11.02
N LEU A 63 26.38 1.70 9.77
CA LEU A 63 27.30 1.85 8.64
C LEU A 63 27.74 3.30 8.48
N ALA A 64 26.82 4.26 8.63
CA ALA A 64 27.14 5.69 8.54
C ALA A 64 28.13 6.17 9.63
N ILE A 65 27.96 5.67 10.87
CA ILE A 65 28.84 6.03 12.00
C ILE A 65 30.24 5.44 11.81
N ASN A 66 30.34 4.23 11.25
CA ASN A 66 31.60 3.52 11.07
C ASN A 66 32.21 3.78 9.67
N ALA A 67 31.63 4.63 8.84
CA ALA A 67 32.19 4.97 7.54
C ALA A 67 33.36 5.93 7.70
N ASP A 68 34.51 5.59 7.12
CA ASP A 68 35.72 6.42 7.13
C ASP A 68 35.60 7.58 6.13
N ASP A 69 34.96 7.34 5.00
CA ASP A 69 34.81 8.28 3.90
C ASP A 69 33.54 9.12 4.00
N LEU A 70 33.65 10.44 3.73
CA LEU A 70 32.54 11.36 3.74
C LEU A 70 31.40 10.98 2.75
N PRO A 71 31.69 10.55 1.50
CA PRO A 71 30.65 10.12 0.57
C PRO A 71 29.81 8.93 1.08
N ASP A 72 30.46 7.95 1.70
CA ASP A 72 29.79 6.80 2.29
C ASP A 72 28.88 7.21 3.44
N ARG A 73 29.41 8.04 4.32
CA ARG A 73 28.65 8.57 5.45
C ARG A 73 27.40 9.31 4.98
N LEU A 74 27.54 10.20 4.00
CA LEU A 74 26.41 10.95 3.45
C LEU A 74 25.38 10.04 2.77
N ALA A 75 25.82 9.05 1.99
CA ALA A 75 24.92 8.09 1.35
C ALA A 75 24.13 7.29 2.38
N MET A 76 24.78 6.75 3.42
CA MET A 76 24.11 5.96 4.45
C MET A 76 23.13 6.81 5.28
N TRP A 77 23.49 8.05 5.63
CA TRP A 77 22.56 8.99 6.30
C TRP A 77 21.36 9.34 5.45
N SER A 78 21.57 9.61 4.15
CA SER A 78 20.48 9.92 3.22
C SER A 78 19.50 8.76 3.11
N LEU A 79 19.99 7.54 2.96
CA LEU A 79 19.15 6.33 2.92
C LEU A 79 18.42 6.07 4.22
N ALA A 80 19.09 6.23 5.36
CA ALA A 80 18.43 6.10 6.67
C ALA A 80 17.30 7.11 6.84
N THR A 81 17.49 8.35 6.36
CA THR A 81 16.49 9.41 6.39
C THR A 81 15.29 9.08 5.49
N ILE A 82 15.55 8.60 4.26
CA ILE A 82 14.49 8.17 3.32
C ILE A 82 13.67 7.02 3.94
N ALA A 83 14.35 6.01 4.49
CA ALA A 83 13.69 4.87 5.12
C ALA A 83 12.87 5.29 6.35
N ALA A 84 13.36 6.21 7.18
CA ALA A 84 12.64 6.75 8.32
C ALA A 84 11.40 7.55 7.90
N ALA A 85 11.51 8.37 6.84
CA ALA A 85 10.39 9.12 6.28
C ALA A 85 9.32 8.19 5.69
N ALA A 86 9.73 7.14 4.96
CA ALA A 86 8.83 6.13 4.42
C ALA A 86 8.10 5.37 5.54
N MET A 87 8.80 4.98 6.61
CA MET A 87 8.21 4.32 7.77
C MET A 87 7.21 5.24 8.50
N ALA A 88 7.57 6.49 8.73
CA ALA A 88 6.69 7.48 9.38
C ALA A 88 5.42 7.72 8.55
N PHE A 89 5.56 7.84 7.23
CA PHE A 89 4.42 7.93 6.30
C PHE A 89 3.55 6.67 6.37
N GLY A 90 4.14 5.48 6.37
CA GLY A 90 3.43 4.21 6.48
C GLY A 90 2.59 4.16 7.76
N LEU A 91 3.18 4.45 8.91
CA LEU A 91 2.48 4.50 10.19
C LEU A 91 1.35 5.53 10.20
N TRP A 92 1.56 6.72 9.63
CA TRP A 92 0.53 7.75 9.53
C TRP A 92 -0.59 7.33 8.59
N ASN A 93 -0.28 6.80 7.42
CA ASN A 93 -1.25 6.39 6.40
C ASN A 93 -2.18 5.28 6.89
N TRP A 94 -1.67 4.36 7.72
CA TRP A 94 -2.45 3.27 8.29
C TRP A 94 -3.14 3.60 9.61
N ARG A 95 -2.98 4.81 10.12
CA ARG A 95 -3.61 5.25 11.37
C ARG A 95 -5.12 5.14 11.28
N GLY A 96 -5.73 4.38 12.20
CA GLY A 96 -7.18 4.18 12.25
C GLY A 96 -7.76 3.19 11.22
N ALA A 97 -6.94 2.55 10.38
CA ALA A 97 -7.41 1.51 9.45
C ALA A 97 -7.84 0.21 10.17
N TRP A 98 -7.45 0.08 11.43
CA TRP A 98 -7.70 -1.09 12.30
C TRP A 98 -8.98 -1.01 13.11
N ARG A 99 -9.69 0.12 13.11
CA ARG A 99 -10.90 0.27 13.91
C ARG A 99 -11.97 -0.70 13.39
N PRO A 100 -12.54 -1.55 14.27
CA PRO A 100 -13.68 -2.37 13.90
C PRO A 100 -14.84 -1.44 13.54
N VAL A 101 -15.46 -1.69 12.41
CA VAL A 101 -16.62 -0.92 11.96
C VAL A 101 -17.87 -1.59 12.52
N ALA A 102 -18.74 -0.82 13.13
CA ALA A 102 -20.06 -1.30 13.58
C ALA A 102 -20.86 -1.80 12.37
N GLY A 103 -21.45 -2.96 12.51
CA GLY A 103 -21.98 -3.91 11.56
C GLY A 103 -23.06 -3.47 10.55
N SER A 104 -22.94 -2.33 9.88
CA SER A 104 -23.78 -2.04 8.72
C SER A 104 -23.04 -2.34 7.41
N GLN A 105 -23.77 -2.77 6.39
CA GLN A 105 -23.22 -3.05 5.05
C GLN A 105 -22.52 -1.83 4.47
N GLN A 106 -23.13 -0.65 4.62
CA GLN A 106 -22.59 0.62 4.14
C GLN A 106 -21.23 0.94 4.78
N ALA A 107 -21.11 0.71 6.10
CA ALA A 107 -19.85 0.93 6.81
C ALA A 107 -18.73 0.00 6.34
N TYR A 108 -19.04 -1.22 5.86
CA TYR A 108 -18.06 -2.12 5.25
C TYR A 108 -17.61 -1.65 3.86
N ILE A 109 -18.54 -1.15 3.05
CA ILE A 109 -18.24 -0.57 1.73
C ILE A 109 -17.32 0.64 1.91
N ASP A 110 -17.68 1.58 2.79
CA ASP A 110 -16.91 2.78 3.07
C ASP A 110 -15.49 2.46 3.58
N LEU A 111 -15.38 1.46 4.46
CA LEU A 111 -14.07 1.00 4.94
C LEU A 111 -13.22 0.41 3.82
N SER A 112 -13.82 -0.37 2.92
CA SER A 112 -13.12 -0.97 1.79
C SER A 112 -12.62 0.10 0.82
N ILE A 113 -13.44 1.08 0.49
CA ILE A 113 -13.08 2.23 -0.35
C ILE A 113 -11.94 3.03 0.31
N ALA A 114 -12.06 3.32 1.60
CA ALA A 114 -11.03 4.04 2.34
C ALA A 114 -9.68 3.27 2.37
N ARG A 115 -9.70 1.94 2.48
CA ARG A 115 -8.51 1.10 2.40
C ARG A 115 -7.88 1.11 1.01
N CYS A 116 -8.68 1.01 -0.05
CA CYS A 116 -8.21 1.12 -1.43
C CYS A 116 -7.53 2.48 -1.70
N ALA A 117 -8.15 3.57 -1.25
CA ALA A 117 -7.58 4.91 -1.37
C ALA A 117 -6.22 5.06 -0.64
N ARG A 118 -6.10 4.45 0.55
CA ARG A 118 -4.84 4.43 1.31
C ARG A 118 -3.75 3.62 0.62
N LEU A 119 -4.09 2.44 0.09
CA LEU A 119 -3.16 1.61 -0.67
C LEU A 119 -2.67 2.31 -1.93
N ARG A 120 -3.57 2.99 -2.68
CA ARG A 120 -3.18 3.78 -3.84
C ARG A 120 -2.20 4.90 -3.47
N ARG A 121 -2.47 5.61 -2.36
CA ARG A 121 -1.58 6.65 -1.84
C ARG A 121 -0.23 6.06 -1.42
N ALA A 122 -0.21 4.93 -0.71
CA ALA A 122 1.00 4.24 -0.32
C ALA A 122 1.83 3.81 -1.54
N ALA A 123 1.19 3.26 -2.57
CA ALA A 123 1.88 2.90 -3.81
C ALA A 123 2.47 4.12 -4.53
N SER A 124 1.74 5.24 -4.59
CA SER A 124 2.27 6.48 -5.18
C SER A 124 3.49 7.01 -4.42
N VAL A 125 3.43 7.03 -3.09
CA VAL A 125 4.60 7.42 -2.27
C VAL A 125 5.73 6.42 -2.44
N GLY A 126 5.44 5.13 -2.56
CA GLY A 126 6.44 4.09 -2.84
C GLY A 126 7.25 4.37 -4.11
N TYR A 127 6.64 4.89 -5.18
CA TYR A 127 7.38 5.31 -6.37
C TYR A 127 8.34 6.48 -6.10
N TRP A 128 7.91 7.46 -5.29
CA TRP A 128 8.78 8.58 -4.92
C TRP A 128 9.94 8.17 -4.02
N VAL A 129 9.70 7.27 -3.07
CA VAL A 129 10.74 6.68 -2.22
C VAL A 129 11.74 5.93 -3.08
N LEU A 130 11.29 5.06 -3.98
CA LEU A 130 12.15 4.32 -4.90
C LEU A 130 12.98 5.26 -5.79
N ALA A 131 12.37 6.33 -6.31
CA ALA A 131 13.09 7.33 -7.11
C ALA A 131 14.17 8.04 -6.29
N ALA A 132 13.87 8.43 -5.06
CA ALA A 132 14.83 9.05 -4.15
C ALA A 132 16.00 8.11 -3.81
N GLU A 133 15.72 6.84 -3.55
CA GLU A 133 16.75 5.83 -3.32
C GLU A 133 17.66 5.67 -4.55
N VAL A 134 17.09 5.56 -5.75
CA VAL A 134 17.87 5.45 -6.99
C VAL A 134 18.75 6.67 -7.19
N VAL A 135 18.24 7.89 -6.97
CA VAL A 135 19.00 9.13 -7.09
C VAL A 135 20.17 9.18 -6.10
N CYS A 136 20.01 8.63 -4.91
CA CYS A 136 21.09 8.56 -3.91
C CYS A 136 22.09 7.41 -4.20
N PHE A 137 21.57 6.24 -4.56
CA PHE A 137 22.41 5.02 -4.72
C PHE A 137 23.24 5.03 -5.98
N VAL A 138 22.70 5.48 -7.12
CA VAL A 138 23.41 5.38 -8.40
C VAL A 138 24.71 6.18 -8.40
N PRO A 139 24.73 7.47 -7.98
CA PRO A 139 25.97 8.24 -7.92
C PRO A 139 26.97 7.67 -6.92
N TRP A 140 26.48 7.18 -5.77
CA TRP A 140 27.31 6.59 -4.74
C TRP A 140 27.98 5.30 -5.21
N ILE A 141 27.23 4.38 -5.84
CA ILE A 141 27.81 3.14 -6.44
C ILE A 141 28.83 3.50 -7.52
N ALA A 142 28.51 4.47 -8.40
CA ALA A 142 29.44 4.91 -9.44
C ALA A 142 30.75 5.43 -8.83
N ALA A 143 30.68 6.31 -7.84
CA ALA A 143 31.85 6.84 -7.15
C ALA A 143 32.69 5.74 -6.47
N ARG A 144 32.03 4.78 -5.82
CA ARG A 144 32.68 3.63 -5.17
C ARG A 144 33.40 2.74 -6.17
N LEU A 145 32.77 2.41 -7.28
CA LEU A 145 33.35 1.59 -8.33
C LEU A 145 34.57 2.26 -8.97
N ILE A 146 34.51 3.56 -9.24
CA ILE A 146 35.62 4.35 -9.75
C ILE A 146 36.81 4.30 -8.78
N ASN A 147 36.56 4.57 -7.50
CA ASN A 147 37.59 4.63 -6.47
C ASN A 147 38.19 3.26 -6.13
N SER A 148 37.43 2.17 -6.28
CA SER A 148 37.93 0.80 -6.02
C SER A 148 38.75 0.20 -7.14
N GLY A 149 38.87 0.88 -8.28
CA GLY A 149 39.52 0.33 -9.46
C GLY A 149 38.81 -0.91 -10.03
N ALA A 150 37.54 -1.05 -9.76
CA ALA A 150 36.74 -2.18 -10.22
C ALA A 150 36.76 -2.27 -11.75
N GLY A 151 37.08 -3.45 -12.27
CA GLY A 151 37.06 -3.69 -13.71
C GLY A 151 35.63 -3.71 -14.27
N PRO A 152 35.50 -3.75 -15.64
CA PRO A 152 34.19 -3.70 -16.31
C PRO A 152 33.14 -4.72 -15.79
N ARG A 153 33.61 -5.88 -15.34
CA ARG A 153 32.76 -6.93 -14.77
C ARG A 153 32.12 -6.52 -13.43
N GLY A 154 32.88 -5.81 -12.59
CA GLY A 154 32.35 -5.30 -11.31
C GLY A 154 31.25 -4.26 -11.52
N TYR A 155 31.44 -3.35 -12.47
CA TYR A 155 30.40 -2.37 -12.87
C TYR A 155 29.13 -3.07 -13.37
N ALA A 156 29.28 -4.01 -14.32
CA ALA A 156 28.18 -4.75 -14.90
C ALA A 156 27.35 -5.48 -13.81
N ALA A 157 28.02 -6.18 -12.89
CA ALA A 157 27.35 -6.90 -11.82
C ALA A 157 26.57 -5.97 -10.88
N ALA A 158 27.17 -4.84 -10.46
CA ALA A 158 26.52 -3.87 -9.57
C ALA A 158 25.27 -3.22 -10.22
N TYR A 159 25.39 -2.81 -11.48
CA TYR A 159 24.25 -2.20 -12.18
C TYR A 159 23.15 -3.22 -12.54
N LEU A 160 23.49 -4.47 -12.85
CA LEU A 160 22.52 -5.54 -13.05
C LEU A 160 21.75 -5.83 -11.76
N TYR A 161 22.44 -5.91 -10.62
CA TYR A 161 21.79 -6.12 -9.33
C TYR A 161 20.85 -4.96 -8.98
N LEU A 162 21.32 -3.71 -9.12
CA LEU A 162 20.49 -2.52 -8.88
C LEU A 162 19.29 -2.48 -9.83
N GLY A 163 19.51 -2.75 -11.12
CA GLY A 163 18.44 -2.82 -12.12
C GLY A 163 17.39 -3.88 -11.79
N ALA A 164 17.82 -5.06 -11.34
CA ALA A 164 16.92 -6.13 -10.92
C ALA A 164 16.08 -5.73 -9.69
N LEU A 165 16.69 -5.08 -8.70
CA LEU A 165 15.98 -4.56 -7.52
C LEU A 165 14.94 -3.51 -7.90
N VAL A 166 15.33 -2.52 -8.70
CA VAL A 166 14.41 -1.46 -9.17
C VAL A 166 13.28 -2.05 -9.99
N ALA A 167 13.57 -2.94 -10.92
CA ALA A 167 12.55 -3.61 -11.74
C ALA A 167 11.60 -4.42 -10.87
N GLY A 168 12.09 -5.17 -9.89
CA GLY A 168 11.29 -5.93 -8.93
C GLY A 168 10.36 -5.02 -8.12
N ALA A 169 10.87 -3.90 -7.60
CA ALA A 169 10.08 -2.92 -6.86
C ALA A 169 9.00 -2.28 -7.74
N VAL A 170 9.32 -1.88 -8.97
CA VAL A 170 8.35 -1.32 -9.92
C VAL A 170 7.26 -2.33 -10.27
N LEU A 171 7.63 -3.60 -10.49
CA LEU A 171 6.65 -4.66 -10.76
C LEU A 171 5.74 -4.90 -9.57
N ALA A 172 6.26 -4.92 -8.36
CA ALA A 172 5.47 -5.05 -7.13
C ALA A 172 4.48 -3.87 -6.96
N LEU A 173 4.94 -2.64 -7.14
CA LEU A 173 4.07 -1.44 -7.08
C LEU A 173 2.98 -1.47 -8.16
N ARG A 174 3.32 -1.88 -9.39
CA ARG A 174 2.32 -2.06 -10.47
C ARG A 174 1.31 -3.16 -10.14
N ALA A 175 1.75 -4.26 -9.53
CA ALA A 175 0.86 -5.33 -9.10
C ALA A 175 -0.12 -4.83 -8.03
N ILE A 176 0.33 -4.05 -7.05
CA ILE A 176 -0.51 -3.40 -6.04
C ILE A 176 -1.54 -2.48 -6.70
N HIS A 177 -1.12 -1.61 -7.62
CA HIS A 177 -2.04 -0.72 -8.34
C HIS A 177 -3.13 -1.48 -9.11
N ARG A 178 -2.76 -2.55 -9.82
CA ARG A 178 -3.71 -3.39 -10.56
C ARG A 178 -4.67 -4.12 -9.63
N TRP A 179 -4.17 -4.56 -8.48
CA TRP A 179 -5.01 -5.24 -7.49
C TRP A 179 -6.02 -4.29 -6.87
N VAL A 180 -5.58 -3.06 -6.49
CA VAL A 180 -6.46 -2.02 -5.94
C VAL A 180 -7.55 -1.63 -6.94
N ALA A 181 -7.21 -1.47 -8.22
CA ALA A 181 -8.20 -1.13 -9.26
C ALA A 181 -9.28 -2.22 -9.37
N ARG A 182 -8.90 -3.50 -9.40
CA ARG A 182 -9.86 -4.62 -9.46
C ARG A 182 -10.76 -4.69 -8.23
N GLU A 183 -10.22 -4.40 -7.05
CA GLU A 183 -11.01 -4.42 -5.80
C GLU A 183 -12.00 -3.25 -5.77
N GLU A 184 -11.61 -2.06 -6.25
CA GLU A 184 -12.53 -0.91 -6.37
C GLU A 184 -13.68 -1.19 -7.35
N ASP A 185 -13.38 -1.80 -8.50
CA ASP A 185 -14.40 -2.16 -9.49
C ASP A 185 -15.38 -3.20 -8.92
N ALA A 186 -14.87 -4.19 -8.20
CA ALA A 186 -15.69 -5.18 -7.51
C ALA A 186 -16.61 -4.56 -6.45
N VAL A 187 -16.09 -3.60 -5.64
CA VAL A 187 -16.89 -2.93 -4.61
C VAL A 187 -17.95 -2.02 -5.23
N ARG A 188 -17.65 -1.31 -6.32
CA ARG A 188 -18.63 -0.46 -7.02
C ARG A 188 -19.74 -1.27 -7.66
N GLY A 189 -19.41 -2.41 -8.28
CA GLY A 189 -20.40 -3.31 -8.87
C GLY A 189 -21.40 -3.87 -7.85
N PHE A 190 -21.03 -3.99 -6.57
CA PHE A 190 -21.98 -4.34 -5.51
C PHE A 190 -22.91 -3.18 -5.11
N GLY A 191 -22.47 -1.93 -5.27
CA GLY A 191 -23.27 -0.74 -4.97
C GLY A 191 -24.29 -0.38 -6.06
N GLU A 192 -24.09 -0.85 -7.31
CA GLU A 192 -25.01 -0.57 -8.43
C GLU A 192 -26.15 -1.62 -8.54
N VAL A 193 -26.03 -2.76 -7.86
CA VAL A 193 -27.02 -3.84 -7.87
C VAL A 193 -27.95 -3.78 -6.64
N SER A 194 -27.66 -2.87 -5.70
CA SER A 194 -28.47 -2.63 -4.51
C SER A 194 -29.36 -1.41 -4.68
#